data_c93088fdd5bb7a7b590b988856657586
#
_entry.id   c93088fdd5bb7a7b590b988856657586
#
_cell.length_a   1.000
_cell.length_b   1.000
_cell.length_c   1.000
_cell.angle_alpha   90.00
_cell.angle_beta   90.00
_cell.angle_gamma   90.00
#
_symmetry.space_group_name_H-M   'P 1'
#
loop_
_entity.id
_entity.type
_entity.pdbx_description
1 polymer ?
#
loop_
_entity_poly.entity_id
_entity_poly.type
_entity_poly.pdbx_seq_one_letter_code
_entity_poly.pdbx_strand_id
1 'polypeptide(L)'
;MKYIVETRYEYWSSTGKAFTRWFALSPDERSEEEAKEYIEQVSKEYAHIDKLTKCKHEYRIRNVEDVKQEMEELQRSIAESRARDKAYFESDEWKELKHKKYVARKERKKHQEEYNKMMEDLKND
;
A
#
# COMPACT_ATOMS: atom_id res chain seq x y z
N MET A 1 27.60 16.74 0.64
CA MET A 1 26.26 16.18 0.83
C MET A 1 25.74 15.59 -0.47
N LYS A 2 25.06 14.49 -0.37
CA LYS A 2 24.45 13.83 -1.53
C LYS A 2 22.94 14.01 -1.49
N TYR A 3 22.34 14.13 -2.67
CA TYR A 3 20.93 14.36 -2.86
C TYR A 3 20.34 13.38 -3.86
N ILE A 4 19.07 13.06 -3.70
CA ILE A 4 18.29 12.29 -4.67
C ILE A 4 17.16 13.15 -5.20
N VAL A 5 16.76 12.88 -6.44
CA VAL A 5 15.62 13.53 -7.07
C VAL A 5 14.42 12.61 -6.98
N GLU A 6 13.34 13.13 -6.41
CA GLU A 6 12.08 12.45 -6.34
C GLU A 6 11.05 13.15 -7.19
N THR A 7 10.11 12.40 -7.70
CA THR A 7 9.00 12.90 -8.50
C THR A 7 7.70 12.29 -8.05
N ARG A 8 6.61 12.99 -8.34
CA ARG A 8 5.25 12.45 -8.33
C ARG A 8 4.52 13.03 -9.51
N TYR A 9 3.52 12.34 -9.99
CA TYR A 9 2.72 12.81 -11.11
C TYR A 9 1.23 12.62 -10.86
N GLU A 10 0.44 13.47 -11.53
CA GLU A 10 -1.00 13.34 -11.52
C GLU A 10 -1.44 12.21 -12.46
N TYR A 11 -2.51 11.55 -12.08
CA TYR A 11 -3.19 10.56 -12.91
C TYR A 11 -4.71 10.71 -12.76
N TRP A 12 -5.43 10.23 -13.75
CA TRP A 12 -6.88 10.23 -13.70
C TRP A 12 -7.37 9.03 -12.92
N SER A 13 -8.19 9.28 -11.90
CA SER A 13 -8.85 8.25 -11.10
C SER A 13 -10.36 8.31 -11.32
N SER A 14 -11.10 7.37 -10.75
CA SER A 14 -12.57 7.35 -10.81
C SER A 14 -13.21 8.58 -10.16
N THR A 15 -12.52 9.25 -9.23
CA THR A 15 -13.01 10.42 -8.50
C THR A 15 -12.41 11.75 -8.98
N GLY A 16 -11.58 11.71 -10.02
CA GLY A 16 -10.88 12.86 -10.56
C GLY A 16 -9.37 12.67 -10.62
N LYS A 17 -8.62 13.76 -10.67
CA LYS A 17 -7.16 13.70 -10.66
C LYS A 17 -6.62 13.44 -9.26
N ALA A 18 -5.61 12.57 -9.16
CA ALA A 18 -4.89 12.29 -7.94
C ALA A 18 -3.39 12.26 -8.22
N PHE A 19 -2.57 12.44 -7.18
CA PHE A 19 -1.13 12.30 -7.29
C PHE A 19 -0.67 10.93 -6.85
N THR A 20 0.38 10.42 -7.49
CA THR A 20 1.12 9.26 -6.99
C THR A 20 1.86 9.62 -5.71
N ARG A 21 2.39 8.63 -5.03
CA ARG A 21 3.35 8.87 -3.95
C ARG A 21 4.65 9.40 -4.55
N TRP A 22 5.44 10.10 -3.74
CA TRP A 22 6.77 10.47 -4.13
C TRP A 22 7.65 9.23 -4.27
N PHE A 23 8.39 9.15 -5.34
CA PHE A 23 9.32 8.06 -5.60
C PHE A 23 10.60 8.59 -6.23
N ALA A 24 11.69 7.86 -6.08
CA ALA A 24 12.98 8.24 -6.65
C ALA A 24 12.91 8.14 -8.18
N LEU A 25 13.20 9.24 -8.86
CA LEU A 25 13.24 9.28 -10.31
C LEU A 25 14.48 8.55 -10.85
N SER A 26 15.56 8.58 -10.10
CA SER A 26 16.82 7.90 -10.41
C SER A 26 17.45 7.43 -9.10
N PRO A 27 18.09 6.26 -9.07
CA PRO A 27 18.82 5.79 -7.90
C PRO A 27 20.12 6.53 -7.63
N ASP A 28 20.55 7.38 -8.56
CA ASP A 28 21.84 8.06 -8.50
C ASP A 28 21.84 9.18 -7.45
N GLU A 29 22.88 9.21 -6.66
CA GLU A 29 23.13 10.31 -5.73
C GLU A 29 23.85 11.44 -6.47
N ARG A 30 23.39 12.67 -6.29
CA ARG A 30 23.89 13.84 -6.99
C ARG A 30 24.22 14.96 -6.02
N SER A 31 25.06 15.91 -6.46
CA SER A 31 25.19 17.18 -5.77
C SER A 31 23.88 17.98 -5.94
N GLU A 32 23.69 19.01 -5.13
CA GLU A 32 22.48 19.86 -5.23
C GLU A 32 22.35 20.49 -6.62
N GLU A 33 23.44 20.99 -7.18
CA GLU A 33 23.45 21.60 -8.51
C GLU A 33 23.12 20.58 -9.61
N GLU A 34 23.73 19.41 -9.56
CA GLU A 34 23.46 18.32 -10.51
C GLU A 34 22.00 17.86 -10.41
N ALA A 35 21.43 17.82 -9.21
CA ALA A 35 20.04 17.47 -9.01
C ALA A 35 19.11 18.51 -9.64
N LYS A 36 19.40 19.78 -9.50
CA LYS A 36 18.62 20.86 -10.14
C LYS A 36 18.70 20.81 -11.66
N GLU A 37 19.87 20.56 -12.22
CA GLU A 37 20.06 20.40 -13.66
C GLU A 37 19.30 19.19 -14.20
N TYR A 38 19.33 18.10 -13.46
CA TYR A 38 18.60 16.88 -13.81
C TYR A 38 17.08 17.11 -13.84
N ILE A 39 16.54 17.80 -12.84
CA ILE A 39 15.12 18.17 -12.82
C ILE A 39 14.76 19.03 -14.02
N GLU A 40 15.58 20.03 -14.36
CA GLU A 40 15.34 20.89 -15.50
C GLU A 40 15.29 20.08 -16.81
N GLN A 41 16.22 19.17 -16.99
CA GLN A 41 16.27 18.31 -18.17
C GLN A 41 15.04 17.39 -18.25
N VAL A 42 14.71 16.70 -17.17
CA VAL A 42 13.59 15.77 -17.12
C VAL A 42 12.25 16.50 -17.29
N SER A 43 12.09 17.66 -16.68
CA SER A 43 10.86 18.46 -16.82
C SER A 43 10.60 18.87 -18.26
N LYS A 44 11.64 19.15 -19.03
CA LYS A 44 11.53 19.45 -20.47
C LYS A 44 11.09 18.20 -21.26
N GLU A 45 11.61 17.04 -20.92
CA GLU A 45 11.26 15.78 -21.57
C GLU A 45 9.79 15.42 -21.35
N TYR A 46 9.27 15.63 -20.14
CA TYR A 46 7.88 15.32 -19.80
C TYR A 46 6.88 16.42 -20.12
N ALA A 47 7.32 17.63 -20.43
CA ALA A 47 6.43 18.77 -20.67
C ALA A 47 5.37 18.50 -21.76
N HIS A 48 5.75 17.82 -22.84
CA HIS A 48 4.84 17.47 -23.92
C HIS A 48 3.75 16.49 -23.47
N ILE A 49 4.14 15.47 -22.71
CA ILE A 49 3.23 14.46 -22.17
C ILE A 49 2.26 15.12 -21.18
N ASP A 50 2.77 15.98 -20.32
CA ASP A 50 1.98 16.70 -19.33
C ASP A 50 0.91 17.58 -19.99
N LYS A 51 1.27 18.22 -21.07
CA LYS A 51 0.34 19.05 -21.84
C LYS A 51 -0.77 18.21 -22.51
N LEU A 52 -0.41 17.05 -23.08
CA LEU A 52 -1.37 16.16 -23.73
C LEU A 52 -2.34 15.52 -22.75
N THR A 53 -1.84 15.07 -21.61
CA THR A 53 -2.64 14.36 -20.60
C THR A 53 -3.39 15.28 -19.66
N LYS A 54 -3.04 16.58 -19.63
CA LYS A 54 -3.50 17.58 -18.66
C LYS A 54 -3.17 17.19 -17.21
N CYS A 55 -2.15 16.37 -17.06
CA CYS A 55 -1.61 15.95 -15.77
C CYS A 55 -0.18 16.48 -15.65
N LYS A 56 0.20 16.90 -14.46
CA LYS A 56 1.51 17.50 -14.24
C LYS A 56 2.43 16.58 -13.46
N HIS A 57 3.73 16.76 -13.65
CA HIS A 57 4.77 16.16 -12.82
C HIS A 57 5.26 17.21 -11.82
N GLU A 58 5.54 16.76 -10.61
CA GLU A 58 6.21 17.57 -9.59
C GLU A 58 7.54 16.91 -9.23
N TYR A 59 8.54 17.73 -8.89
CA TYR A 59 9.88 17.28 -8.58
C TYR A 59 10.33 17.85 -7.25
N ARG A 60 11.13 17.11 -6.51
CA ARG A 60 11.78 17.60 -5.30
C ARG A 60 13.17 16.98 -5.13
N ILE A 61 14.02 17.70 -4.41
CA ILE A 61 15.36 17.26 -4.07
C ILE A 61 15.37 16.92 -2.59
N ARG A 62 15.88 15.75 -2.24
CA ARG A 62 15.97 15.32 -0.85
C ARG A 62 17.40 14.92 -0.48
N ASN A 63 17.82 15.28 0.72
CA ASN A 63 19.09 14.85 1.28
C ASN A 63 19.04 13.33 1.51
N VAL A 64 20.10 12.63 1.08
CA VAL A 64 20.19 11.17 1.23
C VAL A 64 20.12 10.73 2.69
N GLU A 65 20.72 11.48 3.61
CA GLU A 65 20.67 11.16 5.04
C GLU A 65 19.24 11.22 5.60
N ASP A 66 18.47 12.22 5.19
CA ASP A 66 17.06 12.34 5.62
C ASP A 66 16.24 11.18 5.10
N VAL A 67 16.46 10.76 3.87
CA VAL A 67 15.78 9.60 3.27
C VAL A 67 16.13 8.32 4.01
N LYS A 68 17.40 8.13 4.35
CA LYS A 68 17.84 6.96 5.14
C LYS A 68 17.17 6.92 6.51
N GLN A 69 17.10 8.07 7.20
CA GLN A 69 16.44 8.17 8.50
C GLN A 69 14.96 7.82 8.41
N GLU A 70 14.24 8.33 7.42
CA GLU A 70 12.83 8.00 7.20
C GLU A 70 12.63 6.51 6.93
N MET A 71 13.51 5.91 6.13
CA MET A 71 13.45 4.47 5.85
C MET A 71 13.68 3.63 7.11
N GLU A 72 14.64 4.03 7.93
CA GLU A 72 14.91 3.35 9.21
C GLU A 72 13.73 3.46 10.16
N GLU A 73 13.12 4.64 10.28
CA GLU A 73 11.93 4.87 11.10
C GLU A 73 10.75 4.03 10.60
N LEU A 74 10.55 3.99 9.29
CA LEU A 74 9.50 3.18 8.68
C LEU A 74 9.70 1.69 8.95
N GLN A 75 10.92 1.19 8.78
CA GLN A 75 11.25 -0.21 9.05
C GLN A 75 11.04 -0.56 10.53
N ARG A 76 11.39 0.34 11.43
CA ARG A 76 11.15 0.18 12.88
C ARG A 76 9.67 0.13 13.18
N SER A 77 8.89 1.03 12.60
CA SER A 77 7.43 1.07 12.75
C SER A 77 6.78 -0.22 12.24
N ILE A 78 7.22 -0.73 11.10
CA ILE A 78 6.73 -2.00 10.53
C ILE A 78 7.08 -3.15 11.46
N ALA A 79 8.31 -3.20 11.98
CA ALA A 79 8.75 -4.25 12.89
C ALA A 79 7.93 -4.24 14.19
N GLU A 80 7.66 -3.07 14.76
CA GLU A 80 6.81 -2.92 15.95
C GLU A 80 5.38 -3.38 15.69
N SER A 81 4.81 -3.00 14.54
CA SER A 81 3.48 -3.41 14.13
C SER A 81 3.38 -4.93 13.97
N ARG A 82 4.36 -5.55 13.32
CA ARG A 82 4.42 -7.01 13.16
C ARG A 82 4.56 -7.73 14.50
N ALA A 83 5.37 -7.19 15.42
CA ALA A 83 5.53 -7.75 16.75
C ALA A 83 4.20 -7.71 17.53
N ARG A 84 3.46 -6.60 17.46
CA ARG A 84 2.14 -6.47 18.08
C ARG A 84 1.14 -7.43 17.47
N ASP A 85 1.10 -7.55 16.16
CA ASP A 85 0.21 -8.49 15.45
C ASP A 85 0.52 -9.92 15.83
N LYS A 86 1.80 -10.29 15.88
CA LYS A 86 2.23 -11.62 16.32
C LYS A 86 1.80 -11.92 17.75
N ALA A 87 2.00 -10.98 18.66
CA ALA A 87 1.57 -11.13 20.05
C ALA A 87 0.05 -11.30 20.16
N TYR A 88 -0.72 -10.54 19.37
CA TYR A 88 -2.18 -10.69 19.32
C TYR A 88 -2.61 -12.06 18.81
N PHE A 89 -2.03 -12.54 17.71
CA PHE A 89 -2.37 -13.85 17.14
C PHE A 89 -1.92 -15.04 18.01
N GLU A 90 -0.96 -14.83 18.90
CA GLU A 90 -0.54 -15.82 19.88
C GLU A 90 -1.33 -15.71 21.21
N SER A 91 -2.14 -14.67 21.37
CA SER A 91 -2.92 -14.45 22.60
C SER A 91 -4.05 -15.46 22.75
N ASP A 92 -4.42 -15.72 23.99
CA ASP A 92 -5.57 -16.59 24.31
C ASP A 92 -6.88 -15.99 23.79
N GLU A 93 -7.01 -14.68 23.81
CA GLU A 93 -8.16 -13.95 23.28
C GLU A 93 -8.40 -14.25 21.79
N TRP A 94 -7.35 -14.21 20.98
CA TRP A 94 -7.44 -14.56 19.57
C TRP A 94 -7.79 -16.04 19.36
N LYS A 95 -7.19 -16.92 20.13
CA LYS A 95 -7.48 -18.36 20.08
C LYS A 95 -8.93 -18.66 20.40
N GLU A 96 -9.49 -18.02 21.42
CA GLU A 96 -10.91 -18.12 21.76
C GLU A 96 -11.80 -17.62 20.63
N LEU A 97 -11.50 -16.46 20.07
CA LEU A 97 -12.26 -15.90 18.97
C LEU A 97 -12.24 -16.81 17.74
N LYS A 98 -11.09 -17.35 17.41
CA LYS A 98 -10.93 -18.32 16.30
C LYS A 98 -11.74 -19.58 16.55
N HIS A 99 -11.74 -20.09 17.78
CA HIS A 99 -12.52 -21.26 18.16
C HIS A 99 -14.02 -20.99 18.04
N LYS A 100 -14.52 -19.86 18.55
CA LYS A 100 -15.92 -19.46 18.42
C LYS A 100 -16.36 -19.39 16.95
N LYS A 101 -15.54 -18.83 16.08
CA LYS A 101 -15.83 -18.79 14.64
C LYS A 101 -15.89 -20.18 14.02
N TYR A 102 -15.01 -21.05 14.43
CA TYR A 102 -14.99 -22.44 13.97
C TYR A 102 -16.27 -23.18 14.37
N VAL A 103 -16.66 -23.09 15.64
CA VAL A 103 -17.90 -23.70 16.16
C VAL A 103 -19.12 -23.17 15.42
N ALA A 104 -19.21 -21.85 15.24
CA ALA A 104 -20.31 -21.22 14.52
C ALA A 104 -20.44 -21.72 13.07
N ARG A 105 -19.33 -21.89 12.37
CA ARG A 105 -19.32 -22.44 11.00
C ARG A 105 -19.81 -23.87 10.96
N LYS A 106 -19.39 -24.67 11.94
CA LYS A 106 -19.78 -26.08 12.05
C LYS A 106 -21.26 -26.23 12.31
N GLU A 107 -21.82 -25.40 13.18
CA GLU A 107 -23.26 -25.37 13.46
C GLU A 107 -24.07 -24.93 12.25
N ARG A 108 -23.63 -23.90 11.53
CA ARG A 108 -24.30 -23.44 10.30
C ARG A 108 -24.37 -24.54 9.26
N LYS A 109 -23.24 -25.24 9.07
CA LYS A 109 -23.18 -26.36 8.12
C LYS A 109 -24.14 -27.48 8.50
N LYS A 110 -24.22 -27.82 9.77
CA LYS A 110 -25.12 -28.82 10.31
C LYS A 110 -26.57 -28.43 10.05
N HIS A 111 -26.98 -27.20 10.36
CA HIS A 111 -28.31 -26.70 10.10
C HIS A 111 -28.66 -26.70 8.61
N GLN A 112 -27.73 -26.38 7.77
CA GLN A 112 -27.92 -26.40 6.31
C GLN A 112 -28.15 -27.84 5.81
N GLU A 113 -27.40 -28.79 6.33
CA GLU A 113 -27.58 -30.23 6.01
C GLU A 113 -28.93 -30.74 6.44
N GLU A 114 -29.36 -30.39 7.65
CA GLU A 114 -30.67 -30.74 8.18
C GLU A 114 -31.81 -30.15 7.34
N TYR A 115 -31.68 -28.89 6.95
CA TYR A 115 -32.65 -28.23 6.08
C TYR A 115 -32.74 -28.91 4.71
N ASN A 116 -31.59 -29.20 4.10
CA ASN A 116 -31.53 -29.85 2.80
C ASN A 116 -32.16 -31.24 2.84
N LYS A 117 -31.94 -31.99 3.93
CA LYS A 117 -32.52 -33.30 4.12
C LYS A 117 -34.05 -33.23 4.25
N MET A 118 -34.55 -32.28 5.02
CA MET A 118 -35.98 -32.05 5.17
C MET A 118 -36.67 -31.72 3.84
N MET A 119 -36.03 -30.86 3.03
CA MET A 119 -36.54 -30.48 1.72
C MET A 119 -36.53 -31.66 0.73
N GLU A 120 -35.53 -32.52 0.81
CA GLU A 120 -35.45 -33.73 -0.01
C GLU A 120 -36.55 -34.72 0.37
N ASP A 121 -36.80 -34.95 1.66
CA ASP A 121 -37.87 -35.81 2.16
C ASP A 121 -39.26 -35.31 1.69
N LEU A 122 -39.46 -33.99 1.67
CA LEU A 122 -40.70 -33.39 1.17
C LEU A 122 -40.91 -33.61 -0.36
N LYS A 123 -39.84 -33.69 -1.13
CA LYS A 123 -39.93 -33.96 -2.56
C LYS A 123 -40.28 -35.42 -2.87
N ASN A 124 -39.94 -36.33 -1.98
CA ASN A 124 -40.15 -37.76 -2.17
C ASN A 124 -41.55 -38.22 -1.69
N ASP A 125 -42.29 -37.35 -1.07
CA ASP A 125 -43.69 -37.57 -0.73
C ASP A 125 -44.57 -37.07 -1.87
#